data_97cc9fc1aff00feb30b1f4f0e8d9a01d
#
_entry.id   97cc9fc1aff00feb30b1f4f0e8d9a01d
#
_cell.length_a   1.000
_cell.length_b   1.000
_cell.length_c   1.000
_cell.angle_alpha   90.00
_cell.angle_beta   90.00
_cell.angle_gamma   90.00
#
_symmetry.space_group_name_H-M   'P 1'
#
loop_
_entity.id
_entity.type
_entity.pdbx_description
1 polymer ?
#
loop_
_entity_poly.entity_id
_entity_poly.type
_entity_poly.pdbx_seq_one_letter_code
_entity_poly.pdbx_strand_id
1 'polypeptide(L)'
;GGKITVCYILHNIGTGITPASVSEKVQAENPNASSEEITELVNKATEAYWGFTSGEKGAEDHIAAIQRYAKALVDTIVATDYDGLDIDWEPDNGGDGGRYVGSLKDRRGGPRGEFLHYLVEEIGKYFGPMATERPNGKYYYFMIDGEIWNSNKESAPYFDYFITQAYGDSNLDRRVSTLQSWCGEYYDYRKHIFTENFESSWTTGGVLLTQAAYNHANGPKGGVGAFRLDNDYDNARDYNFVRHAIQINLQAYQEYMDNQTNENTEQQ
;
A
#
# COMPACT_ATOMS: atom_id res chain seq x y z
N GLY A 1 12.08 -18.24 2.51
CA GLY A 1 12.74 -16.99 2.15
C GLY A 1 11.76 -15.83 2.19
N GLY A 2 12.25 -14.64 2.51
CA GLY A 2 11.45 -13.43 2.46
C GLY A 2 11.02 -13.09 1.03
N LYS A 3 9.98 -12.26 0.94
CA LYS A 3 9.53 -11.65 -0.31
C LYS A 3 9.88 -10.17 -0.29
N ILE A 4 10.24 -9.62 -1.43
CA ILE A 4 10.61 -8.22 -1.57
C ILE A 4 9.60 -7.58 -2.51
N THR A 5 8.77 -6.69 -1.98
CA THR A 5 7.84 -5.88 -2.75
C THR A 5 8.33 -4.44 -2.85
N VAL A 6 7.90 -3.73 -3.89
CA VAL A 6 8.16 -2.30 -4.01
C VAL A 6 7.03 -1.57 -3.31
N CYS A 7 7.37 -0.71 -2.36
CA CYS A 7 6.45 0.28 -1.84
C CYS A 7 6.42 1.49 -2.79
N TYR A 8 5.24 1.84 -3.28
CA TYR A 8 5.02 2.95 -4.18
C TYR A 8 4.13 3.99 -3.53
N ILE A 9 4.72 5.10 -3.15
CA ILE A 9 3.97 6.21 -2.56
C ILE A 9 3.15 6.91 -3.64
N LEU A 10 1.83 6.87 -3.51
CA LEU A 10 0.90 7.38 -4.50
C LEU A 10 0.69 8.90 -4.38
N HIS A 11 1.78 9.67 -4.24
CA HIS A 11 1.71 11.13 -4.08
C HIS A 11 1.52 11.87 -5.40
N ASN A 12 2.18 11.38 -6.45
CA ASN A 12 2.24 12.06 -7.75
C ASN A 12 2.03 11.06 -8.89
N ILE A 13 0.83 10.54 -9.03
CA ILE A 13 0.48 9.78 -10.22
C ILE A 13 0.70 10.64 -11.46
N GLY A 14 1.33 10.05 -12.45
CA GLY A 14 1.70 10.74 -13.68
C GLY A 14 3.14 11.24 -13.67
N THR A 15 3.76 11.45 -12.51
CA THR A 15 5.17 11.84 -12.41
C THR A 15 6.08 10.78 -11.82
N GLY A 16 5.53 9.79 -11.10
CA GLY A 16 6.28 8.71 -10.48
C GLY A 16 6.99 7.79 -11.48
N ILE A 17 6.47 7.67 -12.71
CA ILE A 17 7.14 7.01 -13.82
C ILE A 17 7.32 8.01 -14.95
N THR A 18 8.50 8.59 -15.04
CA THR A 18 8.88 9.51 -16.13
C THR A 18 9.66 8.75 -17.18
N PRO A 19 9.13 8.59 -18.42
CA PRO A 19 9.90 8.01 -19.50
C PRO A 19 11.16 8.84 -19.82
N ALA A 20 12.30 8.18 -20.02
CA ALA A 20 13.56 8.86 -20.30
C ALA A 20 13.44 9.84 -21.48
N SER A 21 12.70 9.46 -22.52
CA SER A 21 12.43 10.31 -23.68
C SER A 21 11.75 11.63 -23.34
N VAL A 22 10.92 11.67 -22.30
CA VAL A 22 10.25 12.90 -21.83
C VAL A 22 11.27 13.83 -21.18
N SER A 23 12.09 13.30 -20.27
CA SER A 23 13.13 14.07 -19.57
C SER A 23 14.16 14.62 -20.54
N GLU A 24 14.66 13.79 -21.45
CA GLU A 24 15.63 14.17 -22.49
C GLU A 24 15.12 15.29 -23.38
N LYS A 25 13.86 15.17 -23.84
CA LYS A 25 13.23 16.18 -24.67
C LYS A 25 13.11 17.51 -23.94
N VAL A 26 12.59 17.51 -22.72
CA VAL A 26 12.41 18.74 -21.92
C VAL A 26 13.74 19.42 -21.67
N GLN A 27 14.80 18.67 -21.32
CA GLN A 27 16.13 19.20 -21.10
C GLN A 27 16.73 19.81 -22.38
N ALA A 28 16.55 19.14 -23.53
CA ALA A 28 17.05 19.62 -24.81
C ALA A 28 16.35 20.92 -25.26
N GLU A 29 15.05 21.04 -24.99
CA GLU A 29 14.24 22.21 -25.35
C GLU A 29 14.45 23.40 -24.40
N ASN A 30 15.00 23.18 -23.19
CA ASN A 30 15.19 24.21 -22.16
C ASN A 30 16.62 24.24 -21.59
N PRO A 31 17.66 24.48 -22.43
CA PRO A 31 19.06 24.33 -22.02
C PRO A 31 19.53 25.36 -20.96
N ASN A 32 18.77 26.43 -20.76
CA ASN A 32 19.13 27.49 -19.80
C ASN A 32 18.23 27.53 -18.54
N ALA A 33 17.29 26.59 -18.42
CA ALA A 33 16.41 26.54 -17.27
C ALA A 33 17.14 26.03 -16.02
N SER A 34 16.73 26.49 -14.83
CA SER A 34 17.22 25.98 -13.56
C SER A 34 16.77 24.53 -13.32
N SER A 35 17.38 23.87 -12.35
CA SER A 35 17.00 22.50 -11.98
C SER A 35 15.55 22.41 -11.53
N GLU A 36 15.06 23.42 -10.80
CA GLU A 36 13.67 23.51 -10.34
C GLU A 36 12.71 23.65 -11.53
N GLU A 37 13.01 24.56 -12.47
CA GLU A 37 12.21 24.76 -13.68
C GLU A 37 12.18 23.50 -14.55
N ILE A 38 13.31 22.82 -14.72
CA ILE A 38 13.35 21.54 -15.45
C ILE A 38 12.47 20.50 -14.77
N THR A 39 12.52 20.40 -13.45
CA THR A 39 11.69 19.45 -12.70
C THR A 39 10.19 19.71 -12.93
N GLU A 40 9.75 20.96 -12.85
CA GLU A 40 8.36 21.33 -13.11
C GLU A 40 7.93 21.03 -14.55
N LEU A 41 8.78 21.35 -15.53
CA LEU A 41 8.52 21.08 -16.94
C LEU A 41 8.47 19.57 -17.22
N VAL A 42 9.35 18.77 -16.63
CA VAL A 42 9.36 17.31 -16.74
C VAL A 42 8.08 16.73 -16.13
N ASN A 43 7.69 17.18 -14.94
CA ASN A 43 6.45 16.72 -14.30
C ASN A 43 5.24 17.00 -15.18
N LYS A 44 5.11 18.23 -15.69
CA LYS A 44 4.03 18.62 -16.59
C LYS A 44 4.03 17.83 -17.90
N ALA A 45 5.20 17.60 -18.48
CA ALA A 45 5.34 16.80 -19.70
C ALA A 45 5.01 15.32 -19.45
N THR A 46 5.35 14.79 -18.27
CA THR A 46 5.01 13.43 -17.86
C THR A 46 3.51 13.25 -17.65
N GLU A 47 2.86 14.22 -16.99
CA GLU A 47 1.39 14.22 -16.88
C GLU A 47 0.72 14.21 -18.27
N ALA A 48 1.23 15.03 -19.19
CA ALA A 48 0.75 15.06 -20.57
C ALA A 48 0.98 13.75 -21.32
N TYR A 49 2.15 13.13 -21.11
CA TYR A 49 2.49 11.84 -21.72
C TYR A 49 1.49 10.74 -21.33
N TRP A 50 1.11 10.68 -20.06
CA TRP A 50 0.13 9.71 -19.56
C TRP A 50 -1.32 10.08 -19.88
N GLY A 51 -1.58 11.33 -20.24
CA GLY A 51 -2.92 11.83 -20.58
C GLY A 51 -3.69 12.45 -19.42
N PHE A 52 -3.01 12.89 -18.36
CA PHE A 52 -3.63 13.52 -17.19
C PHE A 52 -3.90 15.03 -17.33
N THR A 53 -3.67 15.59 -18.50
CA THR A 53 -3.77 17.05 -18.74
C THR A 53 -5.17 17.59 -18.96
N SER A 54 -6.15 16.76 -19.21
CA SER A 54 -7.51 17.20 -19.50
C SER A 54 -8.43 17.07 -18.29
N GLY A 55 -8.68 18.09 -17.71
CA GLY A 55 -9.51 18.67 -16.71
C GLY A 55 -10.67 17.93 -16.06
N GLU A 56 -11.39 17.04 -16.65
CA GLU A 56 -12.50 16.36 -15.99
C GLU A 56 -12.10 15.02 -15.40
N LYS A 57 -12.03 14.97 -14.07
CA LYS A 57 -11.85 13.73 -13.33
C LYS A 57 -13.01 12.78 -13.64
N GLY A 58 -12.67 11.55 -14.00
CA GLY A 58 -13.65 10.51 -14.30
C GLY A 58 -14.13 10.49 -15.74
N ALA A 59 -13.63 11.36 -16.59
CA ALA A 59 -13.80 11.22 -18.03
C ALA A 59 -13.16 9.91 -18.53
N GLU A 60 -13.70 9.34 -19.59
CA GLU A 60 -13.18 8.09 -20.18
C GLU A 60 -11.68 8.18 -20.51
N ASP A 61 -11.21 9.31 -21.01
CA ASP A 61 -9.79 9.56 -21.26
C ASP A 61 -8.93 9.54 -19.99
N HIS A 62 -9.47 10.07 -18.89
CA HIS A 62 -8.81 10.06 -17.59
C HIS A 62 -8.68 8.63 -17.05
N ILE A 63 -9.74 7.85 -17.12
CA ILE A 63 -9.74 6.42 -16.71
C ILE A 63 -8.73 5.65 -17.56
N ALA A 64 -8.73 5.87 -18.87
CA ALA A 64 -7.77 5.25 -19.78
C ALA A 64 -6.31 5.65 -19.45
N ALA A 65 -6.08 6.89 -19.02
CA ALA A 65 -4.77 7.35 -18.56
C ALA A 65 -4.32 6.61 -17.28
N ILE A 66 -5.22 6.45 -16.30
CA ILE A 66 -4.98 5.68 -15.09
C ILE A 66 -4.60 4.23 -15.42
N GLN A 67 -5.33 3.60 -16.32
CA GLN A 67 -5.08 2.22 -16.74
C GLN A 67 -3.73 2.05 -17.45
N ARG A 68 -3.36 2.97 -18.32
CA ARG A 68 -2.02 2.96 -18.94
C ARG A 68 -0.90 3.11 -17.91
N TYR A 69 -1.10 4.00 -16.95
CA TYR A 69 -0.15 4.22 -15.86
C TYR A 69 -0.02 2.98 -14.97
N ALA A 70 -1.14 2.37 -14.60
CA ALA A 70 -1.18 1.11 -13.84
C ALA A 70 -0.39 0.00 -14.55
N LYS A 71 -0.61 -0.15 -15.87
CA LYS A 71 0.14 -1.13 -16.68
C LYS A 71 1.65 -0.85 -16.70
N ALA A 72 2.05 0.41 -16.74
CA ALA A 72 3.46 0.79 -16.68
C ALA A 72 4.11 0.48 -15.32
N LEU A 73 3.35 0.64 -14.21
CA LEU A 73 3.79 0.18 -12.89
C LEU A 73 4.04 -1.34 -12.88
N VAL A 74 3.08 -2.11 -13.40
CA VAL A 74 3.21 -3.57 -13.54
C VAL A 74 4.47 -3.94 -14.32
N ASP A 75 4.68 -3.33 -15.50
CA ASP A 75 5.82 -3.63 -16.36
C ASP A 75 7.15 -3.28 -15.67
N THR A 76 7.18 -2.18 -14.91
CA THR A 76 8.36 -1.77 -14.13
C THR A 76 8.67 -2.79 -13.04
N ILE A 77 7.68 -3.24 -12.27
CA ILE A 77 7.86 -4.25 -11.21
C ILE A 77 8.36 -5.58 -11.80
N VAL A 78 7.76 -6.02 -12.90
CA VAL A 78 8.16 -7.26 -13.58
C VAL A 78 9.60 -7.17 -14.10
N ALA A 79 9.99 -6.04 -14.65
CA ALA A 79 11.35 -5.82 -15.17
C ALA A 79 12.43 -5.76 -14.07
N THR A 80 12.06 -5.39 -12.85
CA THR A 80 12.98 -5.27 -11.71
C THR A 80 13.09 -6.55 -10.86
N ASP A 81 12.36 -7.60 -11.21
CA ASP A 81 12.32 -8.91 -10.53
C ASP A 81 11.92 -8.84 -9.04
N TYR A 82 11.19 -7.83 -8.63
CA TYR A 82 10.54 -7.79 -7.32
C TYR A 82 9.41 -8.82 -7.21
N ASP A 83 8.96 -9.09 -5.98
CA ASP A 83 7.90 -10.06 -5.72
C ASP A 83 6.49 -9.45 -5.74
N GLY A 84 6.36 -8.15 -5.89
CA GLY A 84 5.07 -7.46 -5.95
C GLY A 84 5.14 -5.98 -5.68
N LEU A 85 3.97 -5.41 -5.48
CA LEU A 85 3.72 -4.00 -5.28
C LEU A 85 2.94 -3.76 -3.99
N ASP A 86 3.35 -2.76 -3.26
CA ASP A 86 2.64 -2.16 -2.14
C ASP A 86 2.28 -0.72 -2.50
N ILE A 87 1.00 -0.36 -2.45
CA ILE A 87 0.56 1.02 -2.66
C ILE A 87 0.46 1.71 -1.32
N ASP A 88 1.36 2.66 -1.06
CA ASP A 88 1.25 3.57 0.07
C ASP A 88 0.25 4.68 -0.29
N TRP A 89 -0.99 4.50 0.18
CA TRP A 89 -2.12 5.38 -0.07
C TRP A 89 -2.34 6.32 1.10
N GLU A 90 -1.84 7.54 1.00
CA GLU A 90 -1.91 8.56 2.05
C GLU A 90 -2.59 9.86 1.56
N PRO A 91 -3.86 9.84 1.22
CA PRO A 91 -4.55 11.01 0.67
C PRO A 91 -4.66 12.19 1.64
N ASP A 92 -4.65 11.93 2.93
CA ASP A 92 -4.83 12.95 3.97
C ASP A 92 -3.50 13.53 4.48
N ASN A 93 -2.38 12.90 4.16
CA ASN A 93 -1.07 13.22 4.73
C ASN A 93 -0.24 14.20 3.87
N GLY A 94 -0.91 15.14 3.23
CA GLY A 94 -0.28 16.29 2.56
C GLY A 94 0.24 16.04 1.15
N GLY A 95 0.05 14.85 0.62
CA GLY A 95 0.31 14.58 -0.79
C GLY A 95 -0.87 14.97 -1.67
N ASP A 96 -0.62 15.42 -2.87
CA ASP A 96 -1.61 15.42 -3.95
C ASP A 96 -1.94 13.98 -4.40
N GLY A 97 -1.66 13.03 -3.52
CA GLY A 97 -1.73 11.62 -3.73
C GLY A 97 -3.05 11.22 -4.32
N GLY A 98 -3.37 11.05 -5.29
CA GLY A 98 -4.66 10.88 -5.85
C GLY A 98 -5.23 12.08 -6.53
N ARG A 99 -4.46 13.13 -6.84
CA ARG A 99 -4.93 14.25 -7.64
C ARG A 99 -5.69 13.77 -8.87
N TYR A 100 -5.29 12.64 -9.43
CA TYR A 100 -5.88 12.01 -10.58
C TYR A 100 -6.62 10.70 -10.28
N VAL A 101 -6.39 10.07 -9.13
CA VAL A 101 -6.89 8.73 -8.78
C VAL A 101 -7.97 8.78 -7.71
N GLY A 102 -8.07 9.86 -6.97
CA GLY A 102 -9.12 10.04 -5.99
C GLY A 102 -9.36 11.51 -5.67
N SER A 103 -10.53 11.85 -5.19
CA SER A 103 -10.81 13.17 -4.67
C SER A 103 -10.39 13.21 -3.22
N LEU A 104 -9.25 13.82 -2.95
CA LEU A 104 -8.70 13.91 -1.61
C LEU A 104 -9.36 14.96 -0.73
N LYS A 105 -9.98 15.94 -1.35
CA LYS A 105 -10.46 17.12 -0.62
C LYS A 105 -11.80 16.92 0.02
N ASP A 106 -12.49 15.84 -0.25
CA ASP A 106 -13.84 15.66 0.23
C ASP A 106 -13.96 14.54 1.26
N ARG A 107 -13.40 14.80 2.46
CA ARG A 107 -13.58 13.96 3.64
C ARG A 107 -15.03 13.81 4.08
N ARG A 108 -15.95 14.62 3.53
CA ARG A 108 -17.28 14.82 4.11
C ARG A 108 -18.45 14.40 3.26
N GLY A 109 -18.25 13.75 2.13
CA GLY A 109 -19.41 13.34 1.36
C GLY A 109 -19.20 12.86 -0.07
N GLY A 110 -18.01 12.98 -0.62
CA GLY A 110 -17.70 12.43 -1.94
C GLY A 110 -17.17 11.01 -1.89
N PRO A 111 -17.25 10.25 -2.98
CA PRO A 111 -16.62 8.94 -3.08
C PRO A 111 -15.10 9.08 -2.98
N ARG A 112 -14.54 8.62 -1.87
CA ARG A 112 -13.11 8.64 -1.63
C ARG A 112 -12.43 7.54 -2.42
N GLY A 113 -11.31 7.86 -3.04
CA GLY A 113 -10.56 6.89 -3.83
C GLY A 113 -11.35 6.32 -4.99
N GLU A 114 -12.34 7.05 -5.51
CA GLU A 114 -13.20 6.61 -6.60
C GLU A 114 -12.40 6.12 -7.81
N PHE A 115 -11.36 6.86 -8.18
CA PHE A 115 -10.54 6.50 -9.33
C PHE A 115 -9.37 5.58 -8.98
N LEU A 116 -9.05 5.41 -7.69
CA LEU A 116 -8.11 4.39 -7.23
C LEU A 116 -8.55 3.00 -7.67
N HIS A 117 -9.85 2.75 -7.70
CA HIS A 117 -10.40 1.48 -8.16
C HIS A 117 -9.92 1.11 -9.58
N TYR A 118 -9.92 2.04 -10.51
CA TYR A 118 -9.45 1.78 -11.88
C TYR A 118 -7.96 1.41 -11.95
N LEU A 119 -7.14 2.04 -11.12
CA LEU A 119 -5.71 1.69 -11.00
C LEU A 119 -5.53 0.29 -10.39
N VAL A 120 -6.24 0.03 -9.30
CA VAL A 120 -6.19 -1.26 -8.59
C VAL A 120 -6.72 -2.39 -9.46
N GLU A 121 -7.83 -2.19 -10.16
CA GLU A 121 -8.42 -3.17 -11.06
C GLU A 121 -7.47 -3.51 -12.22
N GLU A 122 -6.82 -2.52 -12.80
CA GLU A 122 -5.86 -2.76 -13.89
C GLU A 122 -4.62 -3.51 -13.40
N ILE A 123 -4.02 -3.12 -12.27
CA ILE A 123 -2.91 -3.84 -11.65
C ILE A 123 -3.35 -5.25 -11.25
N GLY A 124 -4.55 -5.38 -10.71
CA GLY A 124 -5.13 -6.63 -10.24
C GLY A 124 -5.35 -7.71 -11.31
N LYS A 125 -5.31 -7.34 -12.61
CA LYS A 125 -5.26 -8.34 -13.70
C LYS A 125 -3.98 -9.16 -13.67
N TYR A 126 -2.89 -8.59 -13.17
CA TYR A 126 -1.54 -9.14 -13.19
C TYR A 126 -1.03 -9.58 -11.83
N PHE A 127 -1.38 -8.84 -10.77
CA PHE A 127 -0.89 -9.03 -9.40
C PHE A 127 -2.04 -9.34 -8.43
N GLY A 128 -1.69 -9.99 -7.32
CA GLY A 128 -2.63 -10.30 -6.25
C GLY A 128 -3.55 -11.49 -6.52
N PRO A 129 -4.56 -11.68 -5.64
CA PRO A 129 -5.41 -12.87 -5.66
C PRO A 129 -6.36 -12.92 -6.86
N MET A 130 -6.72 -11.78 -7.46
CA MET A 130 -7.64 -11.70 -8.60
C MET A 130 -6.93 -11.83 -9.96
N ALA A 131 -5.60 -11.97 -9.98
CA ALA A 131 -4.82 -11.97 -11.21
C ALA A 131 -5.15 -13.14 -12.14
N THR A 132 -5.51 -12.79 -13.39
CA THR A 132 -5.79 -13.74 -14.47
C THR A 132 -4.69 -13.77 -15.55
N GLU A 133 -3.84 -12.75 -15.58
CA GLU A 133 -2.80 -12.55 -16.59
C GLU A 133 -1.41 -12.46 -15.94
N ARG A 134 -1.03 -13.48 -15.16
CA ARG A 134 0.21 -13.45 -14.39
C ARG A 134 1.46 -13.39 -15.26
N PRO A 135 2.29 -12.33 -15.18
CA PRO A 135 3.51 -12.23 -15.95
C PRO A 135 4.45 -13.40 -15.64
N ASN A 136 4.98 -14.04 -16.67
CA ASN A 136 5.91 -15.18 -16.54
C ASN A 136 5.36 -16.36 -15.70
N GLY A 137 4.05 -16.45 -15.49
CA GLY A 137 3.43 -17.44 -14.60
C GLY A 137 3.76 -17.26 -13.11
N LYS A 138 4.45 -16.18 -12.73
CA LYS A 138 4.84 -15.89 -11.35
C LYS A 138 3.68 -15.25 -10.60
N TYR A 139 3.54 -15.58 -9.31
CA TYR A 139 2.66 -14.85 -8.40
C TYR A 139 3.36 -13.58 -7.93
N TYR A 140 2.74 -12.43 -8.15
CA TYR A 140 3.17 -11.15 -7.61
C TYR A 140 2.18 -10.71 -6.52
N TYR A 141 2.70 -10.34 -5.36
CA TYR A 141 1.88 -9.81 -4.28
C TYR A 141 1.38 -8.42 -4.62
N PHE A 142 0.15 -8.14 -4.19
CA PHE A 142 -0.45 -6.81 -4.33
C PHE A 142 -1.00 -6.37 -2.99
N MET A 143 -0.49 -5.28 -2.45
CA MET A 143 -0.80 -4.79 -1.11
C MET A 143 -1.18 -3.33 -1.15
N ILE A 144 -1.84 -2.88 -0.09
CA ILE A 144 -2.12 -1.47 0.15
C ILE A 144 -1.74 -1.12 1.58
N ASP A 145 -1.03 -0.01 1.74
CA ASP A 145 -0.59 0.58 3.00
C ASP A 145 -1.22 1.96 3.20
N GLY A 146 -1.11 2.50 4.40
CA GLY A 146 -1.47 3.87 4.73
C GLY A 146 -2.91 4.07 5.18
N GLU A 147 -3.61 4.95 4.52
CA GLU A 147 -4.97 5.39 4.85
C GLU A 147 -6.03 4.61 4.06
N ILE A 148 -6.04 3.29 4.19
CA ILE A 148 -6.86 2.36 3.40
C ILE A 148 -8.35 2.69 3.46
N TRP A 149 -8.83 3.21 4.60
CA TRP A 149 -10.22 3.66 4.78
C TRP A 149 -10.64 4.83 3.88
N ASN A 150 -9.69 5.46 3.18
CA ASN A 150 -9.92 6.47 2.17
C ASN A 150 -10.00 5.89 0.75
N SER A 151 -10.01 4.57 0.60
CA SER A 151 -10.29 3.88 -0.66
C SER A 151 -11.76 3.43 -0.72
N ASN A 152 -12.21 2.93 -1.85
CA ASN A 152 -13.51 2.28 -1.92
C ASN A 152 -13.40 0.75 -1.73
N LYS A 153 -14.47 0.13 -1.27
CA LYS A 153 -14.50 -1.30 -0.94
C LYS A 153 -14.29 -2.19 -2.17
N GLU A 154 -14.62 -1.72 -3.35
CA GLU A 154 -14.46 -2.45 -4.61
C GLU A 154 -13.00 -2.78 -4.91
N SER A 155 -12.08 -2.03 -4.33
CA SER A 155 -10.64 -2.30 -4.42
C SER A 155 -10.17 -3.44 -3.50
N ALA A 156 -10.88 -3.73 -2.42
CA ALA A 156 -10.45 -4.67 -1.40
C ALA A 156 -10.18 -6.11 -1.88
N PRO A 157 -10.95 -6.71 -2.82
CA PRO A 157 -10.71 -8.07 -3.30
C PRO A 157 -9.35 -8.29 -3.97
N TYR A 158 -8.76 -7.22 -4.50
CA TYR A 158 -7.53 -7.30 -5.28
C TYR A 158 -6.26 -7.42 -4.43
N PHE A 159 -6.35 -7.09 -3.13
CA PHE A 159 -5.17 -7.08 -2.27
C PHE A 159 -4.94 -8.40 -1.54
N ASP A 160 -3.69 -8.80 -1.45
CA ASP A 160 -3.23 -9.88 -0.58
C ASP A 160 -3.23 -9.44 0.89
N TYR A 161 -2.80 -8.21 1.15
CA TYR A 161 -2.69 -7.65 2.50
C TYR A 161 -3.10 -6.19 2.55
N PHE A 162 -3.66 -5.81 3.70
CA PHE A 162 -3.96 -4.45 4.11
C PHE A 162 -2.98 -4.08 5.23
N ILE A 163 -2.10 -3.13 4.97
CA ILE A 163 -1.08 -2.71 5.92
C ILE A 163 -1.51 -1.38 6.56
N THR A 164 -1.92 -1.44 7.82
CA THR A 164 -2.36 -0.24 8.55
C THR A 164 -1.20 0.38 9.30
N GLN A 165 -0.93 1.65 9.05
CA GLN A 165 0.03 2.46 9.80
C GLN A 165 -0.53 2.75 11.21
N ALA A 166 -0.46 1.75 12.09
CA ALA A 166 -0.94 1.81 13.46
C ALA A 166 0.12 2.39 14.41
N TYR A 167 0.77 3.45 13.98
CA TYR A 167 1.90 4.08 14.65
C TYR A 167 1.52 4.54 16.06
N GLY A 168 2.18 3.98 17.09
CA GLY A 168 1.92 4.24 18.49
C GLY A 168 0.53 3.82 18.99
N ASP A 169 -0.27 3.12 18.18
CA ASP A 169 -1.64 2.75 18.51
C ASP A 169 -1.72 1.29 18.99
N SER A 170 -2.19 1.12 20.21
CA SER A 170 -2.48 -0.18 20.82
C SER A 170 -3.98 -0.54 20.79
N ASN A 171 -4.86 0.36 20.33
CA ASN A 171 -6.30 0.09 20.19
C ASN A 171 -6.58 -0.57 18.82
N LEU A 172 -6.17 -1.82 18.68
CA LEU A 172 -6.23 -2.53 17.40
C LEU A 172 -7.63 -2.99 17.04
N ASP A 173 -8.52 -3.21 18.01
CA ASP A 173 -9.95 -3.47 17.74
C ASP A 173 -10.60 -2.32 16.99
N ARG A 174 -10.25 -1.08 17.33
CA ARG A 174 -10.71 0.10 16.60
C ARG A 174 -10.18 0.11 15.17
N ARG A 175 -8.91 -0.26 14.96
CA ARG A 175 -8.33 -0.36 13.61
C ARG A 175 -9.02 -1.43 12.79
N VAL A 176 -9.27 -2.61 13.38
CA VAL A 176 -10.04 -3.69 12.75
C VAL A 176 -11.43 -3.20 12.38
N SER A 177 -12.18 -2.63 13.32
CA SER A 177 -13.55 -2.15 13.07
C SER A 177 -13.60 -1.09 11.97
N THR A 178 -12.64 -0.18 11.94
CA THR A 178 -12.53 0.84 10.89
C THR A 178 -12.33 0.20 9.52
N LEU A 179 -11.34 -0.66 9.38
CA LEU A 179 -11.03 -1.29 8.10
C LEU A 179 -12.15 -2.24 7.65
N GLN A 180 -12.73 -3.00 8.58
CA GLN A 180 -13.88 -3.86 8.31
C GLN A 180 -15.10 -3.07 7.81
N SER A 181 -15.35 -1.90 8.37
CA SER A 181 -16.41 -1.00 7.91
C SER A 181 -16.21 -0.54 6.45
N TRP A 182 -14.96 -0.37 6.01
CA TRP A 182 -14.63 0.05 4.65
C TRP A 182 -14.58 -1.12 3.66
N CYS A 183 -13.97 -2.24 4.04
CA CYS A 183 -13.84 -3.41 3.17
C CYS A 183 -15.13 -4.25 3.12
N GLY A 184 -16.01 -4.12 4.11
CA GLY A 184 -17.23 -4.91 4.21
C GLY A 184 -16.97 -6.42 4.18
N GLU A 185 -17.67 -7.12 3.32
CA GLU A 185 -17.55 -8.58 3.14
C GLU A 185 -16.19 -9.07 2.62
N TYR A 186 -15.38 -8.17 2.07
CA TYR A 186 -14.02 -8.48 1.56
C TYR A 186 -12.95 -8.42 2.65
N TYR A 187 -13.30 -8.03 3.88
CA TYR A 187 -12.36 -8.00 4.99
C TYR A 187 -12.02 -9.42 5.45
N ASP A 188 -10.71 -9.69 5.58
CA ASP A 188 -10.19 -10.91 6.19
C ASP A 188 -9.13 -10.52 7.23
N TYR A 189 -9.31 -10.94 8.48
CA TYR A 189 -8.37 -10.68 9.57
C TYR A 189 -6.95 -11.10 9.23
N ARG A 190 -6.79 -12.24 8.53
CA ARG A 190 -5.49 -12.79 8.11
C ARG A 190 -4.76 -11.94 7.06
N LYS A 191 -5.46 -11.00 6.45
CA LYS A 191 -4.87 -10.04 5.52
C LYS A 191 -4.47 -8.72 6.20
N HIS A 192 -4.89 -8.48 7.44
CA HIS A 192 -4.65 -7.23 8.14
C HIS A 192 -3.32 -7.26 8.87
N ILE A 193 -2.39 -6.37 8.48
CA ILE A 193 -1.07 -6.18 9.07
C ILE A 193 -1.04 -4.83 9.79
N PHE A 194 -0.50 -4.80 11.01
CA PHE A 194 -0.28 -3.57 11.76
C PHE A 194 1.18 -3.18 11.71
N THR A 195 1.47 -1.89 11.59
CA THR A 195 2.86 -1.41 11.57
C THR A 195 3.11 -0.33 12.60
N GLU A 196 4.32 -0.36 13.18
CA GLU A 196 4.83 0.65 14.12
C GLU A 196 5.80 1.59 13.42
N ASN A 197 5.92 2.83 13.93
CA ASN A 197 6.85 3.83 13.41
C ASN A 197 8.21 3.72 14.10
N PHE A 198 9.19 3.16 13.40
CA PHE A 198 10.58 3.11 13.87
C PHE A 198 11.44 4.30 13.41
N GLU A 199 10.88 5.32 12.80
CA GLU A 199 11.58 6.60 12.68
C GLU A 199 11.68 7.33 14.02
N SER A 200 10.66 7.22 14.85
CA SER A 200 10.59 7.89 16.15
C SER A 200 10.66 6.95 17.35
N SER A 201 10.14 5.74 17.27
CA SER A 201 10.00 4.82 18.41
C SER A 201 11.00 3.66 18.42
N TRP A 202 11.95 3.63 17.50
CA TRP A 202 12.94 2.56 17.39
C TRP A 202 13.74 2.27 18.66
N THR A 203 13.99 3.29 19.50
CA THR A 203 14.76 3.12 20.74
C THR A 203 14.07 2.27 21.79
N THR A 204 12.74 2.27 21.80
CA THR A 204 11.89 1.56 22.78
C THR A 204 11.12 0.41 22.14
N GLY A 205 11.08 0.32 20.80
CA GLY A 205 10.23 -0.61 20.06
C GLY A 205 8.77 -0.16 19.97
N GLY A 206 8.42 1.00 20.52
CA GLY A 206 7.06 1.53 20.50
C GLY A 206 6.04 0.52 21.04
N VAL A 207 4.97 0.30 20.29
CA VAL A 207 3.92 -0.68 20.59
C VAL A 207 4.02 -1.96 19.74
N LEU A 208 5.12 -2.16 19.01
CA LEU A 208 5.27 -3.30 18.09
C LEU A 208 5.01 -4.66 18.76
N LEU A 209 5.53 -4.86 19.98
CA LEU A 209 5.33 -6.13 20.68
C LEU A 209 3.89 -6.32 21.15
N THR A 210 3.19 -5.23 21.50
CA THR A 210 1.76 -5.26 21.80
C THR A 210 0.95 -5.61 20.55
N GLN A 211 1.30 -5.03 19.41
CA GLN A 211 0.68 -5.36 18.13
C GLN A 211 0.94 -6.82 17.75
N ALA A 212 2.15 -7.32 18.02
CA ALA A 212 2.52 -8.71 17.76
C ALA A 212 1.70 -9.71 18.59
N ALA A 213 1.44 -9.40 19.86
CA ALA A 213 0.65 -10.24 20.76
C ALA A 213 -0.86 -10.22 20.48
N TYR A 214 -1.35 -9.21 19.75
CA TYR A 214 -2.78 -9.04 19.49
C TYR A 214 -3.33 -10.11 18.53
N ASN A 215 -4.50 -10.65 18.85
CA ASN A 215 -5.41 -11.28 17.90
C ASN A 215 -6.84 -10.78 18.19
N HIS A 216 -7.61 -10.59 17.13
CA HIS A 216 -9.02 -10.29 17.28
C HIS A 216 -9.79 -11.57 17.65
N ALA A 217 -10.89 -11.43 18.40
CA ALA A 217 -11.70 -12.58 18.82
C ALA A 217 -12.20 -13.44 17.65
N ASN A 218 -12.45 -12.84 16.51
CA ASN A 218 -13.00 -13.50 15.32
C ASN A 218 -11.95 -13.96 14.30
N GLY A 219 -10.68 -13.70 14.53
CA GLY A 219 -9.63 -14.13 13.60
C GLY A 219 -8.24 -13.62 13.94
N PRO A 220 -7.19 -14.39 13.63
CA PRO A 220 -5.82 -13.94 13.80
C PRO A 220 -5.49 -12.89 12.75
N LYS A 221 -4.66 -11.91 13.12
CA LYS A 221 -4.14 -10.94 12.16
C LYS A 221 -3.19 -11.56 11.14
N GLY A 222 -2.94 -10.87 10.03
CA GLY A 222 -1.96 -11.26 9.01
C GLY A 222 -0.51 -11.13 9.47
N GLY A 223 -0.22 -10.18 10.33
CA GLY A 223 1.12 -9.95 10.82
C GLY A 223 1.33 -8.59 11.45
N VAL A 224 2.60 -8.29 11.70
CA VAL A 224 3.06 -6.98 12.16
C VAL A 224 4.33 -6.57 11.42
N GLY A 225 4.60 -5.29 11.39
CA GLY A 225 5.78 -4.71 10.76
C GLY A 225 6.22 -3.41 11.42
N ALA A 226 7.26 -2.81 10.90
CA ALA A 226 7.71 -1.51 11.33
C ALA A 226 8.31 -0.71 10.17
N PHE A 227 8.09 0.58 10.16
CA PHE A 227 8.70 1.54 9.27
C PHE A 227 9.61 2.47 10.10
N ARG A 228 10.93 2.53 9.96
CA ARG A 228 11.85 1.80 9.06
C ARG A 228 12.61 0.73 9.85
N LEU A 229 12.70 -0.47 9.32
CA LEU A 229 13.37 -1.60 9.97
C LEU A 229 14.90 -1.40 10.13
N ASP A 230 15.52 -0.64 9.26
CA ASP A 230 16.94 -0.31 9.34
C ASP A 230 17.30 0.39 10.67
N ASN A 231 16.39 1.14 11.27
CA ASN A 231 16.57 1.73 12.59
C ASN A 231 16.66 0.70 13.73
N ASP A 232 16.05 -0.49 13.59
CA ASP A 232 16.21 -1.59 14.55
C ASP A 232 17.50 -2.40 14.30
N TYR A 233 18.08 -2.30 13.12
CA TYR A 233 19.38 -2.89 12.81
C TYR A 233 20.54 -2.01 13.27
N ASP A 234 20.50 -0.74 12.94
CA ASP A 234 21.51 0.24 13.31
C ASP A 234 21.67 0.36 14.83
N ASN A 235 22.77 0.87 15.30
CA ASN A 235 23.10 1.00 16.72
C ASN A 235 23.27 -0.33 17.48
N ALA A 236 23.79 -1.36 16.82
CA ALA A 236 24.09 -2.68 17.37
C ALA A 236 22.86 -3.43 17.93
N ARG A 237 21.68 -3.18 17.40
CA ARG A 237 20.44 -3.83 17.85
C ARG A 237 20.11 -5.11 17.11
N ASP A 238 20.63 -5.30 15.90
CA ASP A 238 20.49 -6.53 15.09
C ASP A 238 19.04 -7.02 14.98
N TYR A 239 18.10 -6.11 14.69
CA TYR A 239 16.67 -6.37 14.58
C TYR A 239 16.04 -6.93 15.87
N ASN A 240 16.46 -6.44 17.04
CA ASN A 240 16.03 -7.00 18.31
C ASN A 240 14.51 -6.96 18.52
N PHE A 241 13.87 -5.83 18.23
CA PHE A 241 12.41 -5.71 18.40
C PHE A 241 11.66 -6.52 17.35
N VAL A 242 12.13 -6.51 16.11
CA VAL A 242 11.51 -7.28 15.02
C VAL A 242 11.62 -8.79 15.27
N ARG A 243 12.77 -9.29 15.76
CA ARG A 243 12.94 -10.71 16.12
C ARG A 243 12.00 -11.12 17.24
N HIS A 244 11.85 -10.29 18.28
CA HIS A 244 10.89 -10.55 19.36
C HIS A 244 9.44 -10.50 18.84
N ALA A 245 9.11 -9.52 18.00
CA ALA A 245 7.78 -9.43 17.41
C ALA A 245 7.41 -10.66 16.59
N ILE A 246 8.36 -11.22 15.81
CA ILE A 246 8.15 -12.48 15.05
C ILE A 246 7.80 -13.62 16.02
N GLN A 247 8.56 -13.79 17.11
CA GLN A 247 8.33 -14.85 18.09
C GLN A 247 6.97 -14.71 18.76
N ILE A 248 6.64 -13.51 19.24
CA ILE A 248 5.36 -13.22 19.91
C ILE A 248 4.19 -13.40 18.92
N ASN A 249 4.33 -12.96 17.68
CA ASN A 249 3.28 -13.12 16.67
C ASN A 249 3.01 -14.60 16.36
N LEU A 250 4.05 -15.43 16.28
CA LEU A 250 3.91 -16.87 16.07
C LEU A 250 3.23 -17.54 17.27
N GLN A 251 3.61 -17.16 18.49
CA GLN A 251 2.98 -17.67 19.71
C GLN A 251 1.50 -17.26 19.77
N ALA A 252 1.17 -16.00 19.53
CA ALA A 252 -0.21 -15.52 19.55
C ALA A 252 -1.08 -16.22 18.49
N TYR A 253 -0.52 -16.50 17.31
CA TYR A 253 -1.21 -17.27 16.27
C TYR A 253 -1.47 -18.72 16.75
N GLN A 254 -0.49 -19.38 17.35
CA GLN A 254 -0.64 -20.74 17.87
C GLN A 254 -1.71 -20.81 18.97
N GLU A 255 -1.67 -19.90 19.93
CA GLU A 255 -2.66 -19.80 21.00
C GLU A 255 -4.09 -19.63 20.44
N TYR A 256 -4.25 -18.82 19.41
CA TYR A 256 -5.54 -18.66 18.74
C TYR A 256 -6.02 -19.99 18.11
N MET A 257 -5.15 -20.71 17.43
CA MET A 257 -5.48 -21.98 16.78
C MET A 257 -5.81 -23.07 17.81
N ASP A 258 -5.09 -23.13 18.92
CA ASP A 258 -5.32 -24.09 20.00
C ASP A 258 -6.68 -23.86 20.69
N ASN A 259 -7.06 -22.58 20.91
CA ASN A 259 -8.36 -22.23 21.49
C ASN A 259 -9.52 -22.64 20.56
N GLN A 260 -9.39 -22.41 19.25
CA GLN A 260 -10.41 -22.84 18.28
C GLN A 260 -10.60 -24.38 18.27
N THR A 261 -9.53 -25.12 18.43
CA THR A 261 -9.56 -26.59 18.48
C THR A 261 -10.29 -27.08 19.73
N ASN A 262 -10.04 -26.47 20.88
CA ASN A 262 -10.66 -26.84 22.16
C ASN A 262 -12.17 -26.55 22.16
N GLU A 263 -12.58 -25.37 21.68
CA GLU A 263 -14.01 -25.00 21.56
C GLU A 263 -14.80 -25.98 20.67
N ASN A 264 -14.19 -26.44 19.57
CA ASN A 264 -14.83 -27.41 18.67
C ASN A 264 -14.93 -28.82 19.30
N THR A 265 -14.03 -29.15 20.23
CA THR A 265 -14.04 -30.45 20.93
C THR A 265 -15.08 -30.48 22.06
N GLU A 266 -15.32 -29.35 22.71
CA GLU A 266 -16.34 -29.25 23.79
C GLU A 266 -17.79 -29.21 23.26
N GLN A 267 -17.99 -28.94 21.96
CA GLN A 267 -19.31 -28.89 21.32
C GLN A 267 -19.74 -30.23 20.69
N GLN A 268 -18.91 -31.26 20.73
CA GLN A 268 -19.19 -32.65 20.30
C GLN A 268 -19.50 -33.56 21.47
#